data_4d8dbb526205ae51cef0c477945639aa
#
_entry.id   4d8dbb526205ae51cef0c477945639aa
#
_cell.length_a   1.000
_cell.length_b   1.000
_cell.length_c   1.000
_cell.angle_alpha   90.00
_cell.angle_beta   90.00
_cell.angle_gamma   90.00
#
_symmetry.space_group_name_H-M   'P 1'
#
loop_
_entity.id
_entity.type
_entity.pdbx_description
1 polymer ?
#
loop_
_entity_poly.entity_id
_entity_poly.type
_entity_poly.pdbx_seq_one_letter_code
_entity_poly.pdbx_strand_id
1 'polypeptide(L)'
;HVDDVAAGHLLAFRRGRIGERYVLGGENMELRAILAEIARLTGRRAPTIGIPHGAIMPMAVLAEAWARLVPGAGEPFVTLDGIKMARKKMFFSSAKAARELGYAPRPSTEALRDAVAWFRAKGYCG
;
A
#
# COMPACT_ATOMS: atom_id res chain seq x y z
N HIS A 1 -0.05 10.55 -2.40
CA HIS A 1 -0.02 10.79 -3.86
C HIS A 1 1.41 10.99 -4.33
N VAL A 2 1.73 10.53 -5.54
CA VAL A 2 3.11 10.59 -6.08
C VAL A 2 3.63 12.04 -6.14
N ASP A 3 2.79 13.00 -6.53
CA ASP A 3 3.17 14.40 -6.60
C ASP A 3 3.49 15.00 -5.22
N ASP A 4 2.81 14.55 -4.17
CA ASP A 4 3.09 15.00 -2.80
C ASP A 4 4.45 14.48 -2.34
N VAL A 5 4.79 13.24 -2.70
CA VAL A 5 6.11 12.66 -2.43
C VAL A 5 7.18 13.42 -3.20
N ALA A 6 6.96 13.73 -4.48
CA ALA A 6 7.87 14.54 -5.28
C ALA A 6 8.08 15.94 -4.69
N ALA A 7 6.99 16.62 -4.30
CA ALA A 7 7.06 17.91 -3.61
C ALA A 7 7.80 17.79 -2.27
N GLY A 8 7.56 16.71 -1.51
CA GLY A 8 8.26 16.41 -0.27
C GLY A 8 9.78 16.27 -0.43
N HIS A 9 10.23 15.66 -1.52
CA HIS A 9 11.66 15.57 -1.83
C HIS A 9 12.28 16.95 -2.10
N LEU A 10 11.57 17.80 -2.84
CA LEU A 10 12.02 19.19 -3.07
C LEU A 10 12.06 20.00 -1.78
N LEU A 11 11.09 19.81 -0.89
CA LEU A 11 11.08 20.44 0.43
C LEU A 11 12.25 19.94 1.28
N ALA A 12 12.52 18.63 1.29
CA ALA A 12 13.64 18.05 2.01
C ALA A 12 14.99 18.57 1.49
N PHE A 13 15.13 18.69 0.17
CA PHE A 13 16.34 19.29 -0.44
C PHE A 13 16.56 20.74 -0.02
N ARG A 14 15.50 21.54 0.08
CA ARG A 14 15.57 22.98 0.38
C ARG A 14 15.67 23.28 1.88
N ARG A 15 15.04 22.48 2.73
CA ARG A 15 14.82 22.77 4.16
C ARG A 15 15.27 21.66 5.09
N GLY A 16 15.63 20.48 4.53
CA GLY A 16 16.05 19.34 5.33
C GLY A 16 17.39 19.58 6.01
N ARG A 17 17.55 19.04 7.21
CA ARG A 17 18.82 19.05 7.91
C ARG A 17 19.67 17.87 7.47
N ILE A 18 20.94 18.09 7.23
CA ILE A 18 21.89 17.03 6.85
C ILE A 18 21.93 15.96 7.94
N GLY A 19 21.85 14.68 7.54
CA GLY A 19 21.85 13.54 8.46
C GLY A 19 20.47 13.17 9.00
N GLU A 20 19.43 13.98 8.79
CA GLU A 20 18.08 13.71 9.26
C GLU A 20 17.26 12.90 8.24
N ARG A 21 16.31 12.13 8.76
CA ARG A 21 15.38 11.33 7.95
C ARG A 21 13.96 11.89 8.09
N TYR A 22 13.24 11.94 6.99
CA TYR A 22 11.87 12.44 6.92
C TYR A 22 10.97 11.37 6.28
N VAL A 23 9.86 11.08 6.93
CA VAL A 23 8.83 10.22 6.35
C VAL A 23 7.87 11.09 5.55
N LEU A 24 7.77 10.82 4.26
CA LEU A 24 6.86 11.52 3.34
C LEU A 24 5.64 10.64 3.07
N GLY A 25 4.86 10.40 4.11
CA GLY A 25 3.62 9.62 4.06
C GLY A 25 2.39 10.52 3.99
N GLY A 26 1.26 9.89 3.67
CA GLY A 26 -0.07 10.49 3.79
C GLY A 26 -0.81 9.96 5.02
N GLU A 27 -2.11 9.78 4.88
CA GLU A 27 -2.95 9.19 5.92
C GLU A 27 -2.67 7.68 6.06
N ASN A 28 -2.63 7.23 7.31
CA ASN A 28 -2.54 5.80 7.60
C ASN A 28 -3.91 5.15 7.40
N MET A 29 -4.01 4.23 6.47
CA MET A 29 -5.25 3.50 6.18
C MET A 29 -5.06 1.99 6.30
N GLU A 30 -6.05 1.28 6.80
CA GLU A 30 -6.08 -0.17 6.74
C GLU A 30 -6.42 -0.61 5.30
N LEU A 31 -5.86 -1.76 4.87
CA LEU A 31 -6.11 -2.29 3.52
C LEU A 31 -7.61 -2.42 3.21
N ARG A 32 -8.41 -2.81 4.21
CA ARG A 32 -9.87 -2.91 4.07
C ARG A 32 -10.51 -1.56 3.70
N ALA A 33 -10.05 -0.47 4.31
CA ALA A 33 -10.56 0.88 4.02
C ALA A 33 -10.14 1.32 2.60
N ILE A 34 -8.90 1.02 2.19
CA ILE A 34 -8.41 1.29 0.84
C ILE A 34 -9.26 0.54 -0.20
N LEU A 35 -9.49 -0.76 0.00
CA LEU A 35 -10.30 -1.57 -0.90
C LEU A 35 -11.76 -1.12 -0.96
N ALA A 36 -12.33 -0.71 0.17
CA ALA A 36 -13.69 -0.17 0.22
C ALA A 36 -13.80 1.13 -0.58
N GLU A 37 -12.82 2.03 -0.46
CA GLU A 37 -12.80 3.29 -1.22
C GLU A 37 -12.61 3.04 -2.72
N ILE A 38 -11.71 2.14 -3.12
CA ILE A 38 -11.55 1.74 -4.53
C ILE A 38 -12.86 1.14 -5.07
N ALA A 39 -13.52 0.28 -4.31
CA ALA A 39 -14.79 -0.31 -4.70
C ALA A 39 -15.88 0.78 -4.92
N ARG A 40 -15.94 1.77 -4.02
CA ARG A 40 -16.83 2.93 -4.16
C ARG A 40 -16.55 3.72 -5.43
N LEU A 41 -15.27 4.02 -5.71
CA LEU A 41 -14.84 4.78 -6.89
C LEU A 41 -15.07 4.04 -8.21
N THR A 42 -15.04 2.70 -8.17
CA THR A 42 -15.22 1.85 -9.35
C THR A 42 -16.66 1.36 -9.53
N GLY A 43 -17.56 1.64 -8.57
CA GLY A 43 -18.94 1.13 -8.57
C GLY A 43 -19.03 -0.38 -8.30
N ARG A 44 -17.98 -0.99 -7.75
CA ARG A 44 -17.92 -2.42 -7.42
C ARG A 44 -18.24 -2.67 -5.95
N ARG A 45 -18.57 -3.92 -5.60
CA ARG A 45 -18.78 -4.30 -4.20
C ARG A 45 -17.44 -4.44 -3.47
N ALA A 46 -17.32 -3.85 -2.30
CA ALA A 46 -16.15 -4.02 -1.45
C ALA A 46 -16.02 -5.47 -0.96
N PRO A 47 -14.79 -6.00 -0.79
CA PRO A 47 -14.58 -7.31 -0.20
C PRO A 47 -15.12 -7.33 1.24
N THR A 48 -16.05 -8.24 1.53
CA THR A 48 -16.67 -8.39 2.86
C THR A 48 -16.05 -9.53 3.66
N ILE A 49 -15.46 -10.50 2.98
CA ILE A 49 -14.90 -11.71 3.60
C ILE A 49 -13.48 -11.42 4.08
N GLY A 50 -13.28 -11.44 5.39
CA GLY A 50 -11.96 -11.42 6.01
C GLY A 50 -11.52 -12.85 6.34
N ILE A 51 -10.46 -13.33 5.72
CA ILE A 51 -9.92 -14.65 6.04
C ILE A 51 -8.95 -14.51 7.21
N PRO A 52 -9.16 -15.19 8.36
CA PRO A 52 -8.25 -15.11 9.48
C PRO A 52 -6.88 -15.67 9.11
N HIS A 53 -5.82 -14.99 9.57
CA HIS A 53 -4.43 -15.34 9.25
C HIS A 53 -4.09 -16.79 9.58
N GLY A 54 -4.68 -17.35 10.65
CA GLY A 54 -4.50 -18.75 11.04
C GLY A 54 -5.00 -19.77 10.01
N ALA A 55 -6.03 -19.40 9.23
CA ALA A 55 -6.56 -20.28 8.18
C ALA A 55 -5.73 -20.21 6.88
N ILE A 56 -5.05 -19.09 6.64
CA ILE A 56 -4.20 -18.90 5.44
C ILE A 56 -2.84 -19.57 5.63
N MET A 57 -2.34 -19.66 6.87
CA MET A 57 -1.00 -20.16 7.16
C MET A 57 -0.73 -21.58 6.62
N PRO A 58 -1.58 -22.60 6.88
CA PRO A 58 -1.35 -23.93 6.33
C PRO A 58 -1.41 -23.97 4.80
N MET A 59 -2.26 -23.15 4.18
CA MET A 59 -2.35 -23.05 2.73
C MET A 59 -1.05 -22.46 2.13
N ALA A 60 -0.44 -21.49 2.77
CA ALA A 60 0.83 -20.91 2.32
C ALA A 60 1.97 -21.93 2.44
N VAL A 61 2.03 -22.71 3.52
CA VAL A 61 3.01 -23.80 3.68
C VAL A 61 2.87 -24.82 2.58
N LEU A 62 1.65 -25.24 2.25
CA LEU A 62 1.39 -26.19 1.17
C LEU A 62 1.74 -25.60 -0.21
N ALA A 63 1.42 -24.33 -0.45
CA ALA A 63 1.75 -23.65 -1.71
C ALA A 63 3.27 -23.51 -1.92
N GLU A 64 4.01 -23.14 -0.87
CA GLU A 64 5.49 -23.09 -0.94
C GLU A 64 6.12 -24.47 -1.09
N ALA A 65 5.59 -25.50 -0.40
CA ALA A 65 6.06 -26.85 -0.55
C ALA A 65 5.82 -27.36 -1.97
N TRP A 66 4.64 -27.11 -2.52
CA TRP A 66 4.31 -27.45 -3.91
C TRP A 66 5.25 -26.77 -4.91
N ALA A 67 5.48 -25.44 -4.76
CA ALA A 67 6.35 -24.68 -5.64
C ALA A 67 7.82 -25.17 -5.59
N ARG A 68 8.27 -25.72 -4.44
CA ARG A 68 9.62 -26.32 -4.30
C ARG A 68 9.73 -27.74 -4.87
N LEU A 69 8.65 -28.51 -4.83
CA LEU A 69 8.65 -29.92 -5.24
C LEU A 69 8.33 -30.12 -6.72
N VAL A 70 7.63 -29.19 -7.35
CA VAL A 70 7.19 -29.30 -8.75
C VAL A 70 8.02 -28.35 -9.62
N PRO A 71 8.95 -28.89 -10.46
CA PRO A 71 9.71 -28.08 -11.42
C PRO A 71 8.75 -27.36 -12.39
N GLY A 72 8.86 -26.04 -12.49
CA GLY A 72 7.98 -25.22 -13.35
C GLY A 72 6.68 -24.74 -12.71
N ALA A 73 6.44 -24.97 -11.43
CA ALA A 73 5.26 -24.49 -10.69
C ALA A 73 5.36 -23.01 -10.46
N GLY A 74 5.74 -22.10 -11.07
CA GLY A 74 5.77 -20.63 -10.87
C GLY A 74 5.88 -20.18 -9.39
N GLU A 75 5.93 -18.89 -9.17
CA GLU A 75 5.94 -18.34 -7.81
C GLU A 75 4.61 -18.63 -7.09
N PRO A 76 4.65 -19.03 -5.80
CA PRO A 76 3.43 -19.31 -5.05
C PRO A 76 2.61 -18.03 -4.87
N PHE A 77 1.32 -18.11 -5.13
CA PHE A 77 0.37 -16.99 -4.99
C PHE A 77 0.34 -16.41 -3.57
N VAL A 78 0.65 -17.20 -2.56
CA VAL A 78 0.73 -16.80 -1.16
C VAL A 78 2.03 -17.30 -0.56
N THR A 79 2.83 -16.39 0.00
CA THR A 79 4.09 -16.71 0.68
C THR A 79 3.95 -16.54 2.19
N LEU A 80 4.70 -17.33 2.96
CA LEU A 80 4.76 -17.19 4.42
C LEU A 80 5.23 -15.80 4.86
N ASP A 81 6.18 -15.23 4.14
CA ASP A 81 6.68 -13.89 4.47
C ASP A 81 5.65 -12.80 4.16
N GLY A 82 4.88 -12.94 3.08
CA GLY A 82 3.75 -12.08 2.78
C GLY A 82 2.70 -12.07 3.90
N ILE A 83 2.37 -13.24 4.45
CA ILE A 83 1.43 -13.37 5.58
C ILE A 83 2.00 -12.73 6.85
N LYS A 84 3.28 -12.95 7.16
CA LYS A 84 3.94 -12.36 8.32
C LYS A 84 3.96 -10.83 8.22
N MET A 85 4.21 -10.28 7.04
CA MET A 85 4.17 -8.83 6.79
C MET A 85 2.75 -8.28 6.91
N ALA A 86 1.75 -8.97 6.38
CA ALA A 86 0.35 -8.55 6.45
C ALA A 86 -0.19 -8.46 7.90
N ARG A 87 0.43 -9.17 8.85
CA ARG A 87 0.08 -9.07 10.28
C ARG A 87 0.57 -7.78 10.94
N LYS A 88 1.55 -7.10 10.37
CA LYS A 88 2.14 -5.90 10.97
C LYS A 88 1.45 -4.65 10.43
N LYS A 89 0.86 -3.86 11.33
CA LYS A 89 0.38 -2.52 10.97
C LYS A 89 1.59 -1.61 10.81
N MET A 90 1.91 -1.27 9.57
CA MET A 90 3.01 -0.36 9.24
C MET A 90 2.49 1.07 9.12
N PHE A 91 2.09 1.65 10.25
CA PHE A 91 1.64 3.03 10.34
C PHE A 91 2.82 3.93 10.68
N PHE A 92 3.03 4.93 9.85
CA PHE A 92 4.12 5.88 10.00
C PHE A 92 3.59 7.30 10.16
N SER A 93 4.31 8.12 10.92
CA SER A 93 3.95 9.52 11.11
C SER A 93 4.81 10.43 10.26
N SER A 94 4.18 11.29 9.47
CA SER A 94 4.84 12.39 8.74
C SER A 94 4.90 13.70 9.53
N ALA A 95 4.57 13.68 10.83
CA ALA A 95 4.52 14.88 11.67
C ALA A 95 5.84 15.67 11.71
N LYS A 96 6.99 14.99 11.66
CA LYS A 96 8.30 15.64 11.57
C LYS A 96 8.46 16.38 10.24
N ALA A 97 8.10 15.75 9.13
CA ALA A 97 8.15 16.38 7.82
C ALA A 97 7.19 17.56 7.73
N ALA A 98 5.99 17.46 8.28
CA ALA A 98 5.05 18.58 8.35
C ALA A 98 5.62 19.76 9.13
N ARG A 99 6.17 19.50 10.32
CA ARG A 99 6.69 20.56 11.20
C ARG A 99 7.96 21.22 10.65
N GLU A 100 8.91 20.44 10.13
CA GLU A 100 10.24 20.93 9.78
C GLU A 100 10.38 21.33 8.32
N LEU A 101 9.66 20.68 7.42
CA LEU A 101 9.70 20.95 5.98
C LEU A 101 8.49 21.74 5.47
N GLY A 102 7.38 21.77 6.23
CA GLY A 102 6.09 22.27 5.75
C GLY A 102 5.40 21.27 4.81
N TYR A 103 5.69 19.97 4.95
CA TYR A 103 5.07 18.94 4.14
C TYR A 103 3.59 18.76 4.49
N ALA A 104 2.71 18.91 3.49
CA ALA A 104 1.27 18.79 3.64
C ALA A 104 0.73 17.90 2.50
N PRO A 105 0.60 16.59 2.72
CA PRO A 105 0.04 15.68 1.72
C PRO A 105 -1.47 15.89 1.59
N ARG A 106 -2.00 15.69 0.39
CA ARG A 106 -3.43 15.71 0.13
C ARG A 106 -4.13 14.47 0.74
N PRO A 107 -5.46 14.48 0.88
CA PRO A 107 -6.22 13.33 1.37
C PRO A 107 -5.99 12.07 0.52
N SER A 108 -5.91 10.91 1.18
CA SER A 108 -5.69 9.63 0.49
C SER A 108 -6.78 9.28 -0.52
N THR A 109 -7.99 9.78 -0.32
CA THR A 109 -9.12 9.61 -1.26
C THR A 109 -8.86 10.26 -2.62
N GLU A 110 -8.16 11.39 -2.67
CA GLU A 110 -7.75 12.02 -3.93
C GLU A 110 -6.73 11.16 -4.67
N ALA A 111 -5.71 10.66 -3.95
CA ALA A 111 -4.70 9.77 -4.52
C ALA A 111 -5.33 8.50 -5.11
N LEU A 112 -6.30 7.91 -4.42
CA LEU A 112 -7.01 6.73 -4.91
C LEU A 112 -7.88 7.04 -6.13
N ARG A 113 -8.53 8.21 -6.16
CA ARG A 113 -9.33 8.66 -7.30
C ARG A 113 -8.47 8.83 -8.54
N ASP A 114 -7.34 9.51 -8.41
CA ASP A 114 -6.41 9.76 -9.52
C ASP A 114 -5.79 8.45 -10.03
N ALA A 115 -5.44 7.54 -9.12
CA ALA A 115 -4.97 6.20 -9.50
C ALA A 115 -6.03 5.43 -10.31
N VAL A 116 -7.29 5.39 -9.84
CA VAL A 116 -8.39 4.72 -10.56
C VAL A 116 -8.62 5.37 -11.92
N ALA A 117 -8.59 6.69 -12.00
CA ALA A 117 -8.75 7.42 -13.26
C ALA A 117 -7.63 7.07 -14.26
N TRP A 118 -6.38 7.02 -13.77
CA TRP A 118 -5.23 6.64 -14.59
C TRP A 118 -5.33 5.20 -15.10
N PHE A 119 -5.67 4.23 -14.24
CA PHE A 119 -5.83 2.83 -14.64
C PHE A 119 -6.96 2.66 -15.69
N ARG A 120 -8.06 3.40 -15.54
CA ARG A 120 -9.14 3.42 -16.54
C ARG A 120 -8.67 4.00 -17.88
N ALA A 121 -7.98 5.13 -17.86
CA ALA A 121 -7.47 5.78 -19.06
C ALA A 121 -6.45 4.91 -19.82
N LYS A 122 -5.74 4.03 -19.13
CA LYS A 122 -4.79 3.07 -19.72
C LYS A 122 -5.44 1.72 -20.12
N GLY A 123 -6.74 1.55 -19.90
CA GLY A 123 -7.44 0.31 -20.25
C GLY A 123 -7.19 -0.89 -19.35
N TYR A 124 -6.57 -0.69 -18.18
CA TYR A 124 -6.35 -1.76 -17.21
C TYR A 124 -7.60 -2.13 -16.40
N CYS A 125 -8.60 -1.24 -16.38
CA CYS A 125 -9.86 -1.45 -15.68
C CYS A 125 -11.02 -1.15 -16.67
N GLY A 126 -11.80 -2.17 -16.98
CA GLY A 126 -13.09 -2.03 -17.67
C GLY A 126 -14.22 -1.82 -16.68
#